data_fe90b1f9b2ecdc2212ab8618d7cbb809
#
_entry.id   fe90b1f9b2ecdc2212ab8618d7cbb809
#
_cell.length_a   1.000
_cell.length_b   1.000
_cell.length_c   1.000
_cell.angle_alpha   90.00
_cell.angle_beta   90.00
_cell.angle_gamma   90.00
#
_symmetry.space_group_name_H-M   'P 1'
#
loop_
_entity.id
_entity.type
_entity.pdbx_description
1 polymer ?
#
loop_
_entity_poly.entity_id
_entity_poly.type
_entity_poly.pdbx_seq_one_letter_code
_entity_poly.pdbx_strand_id
1 'polypeptide(L)'
;MLKFIRAGMYTSVQDGGREGQRQWGISRCGALDKPAMTIANLLVGNAPEAAALEITLGQIDVQFTRHCWFALTGAACEATLDGAPVWLGWRMEAKAGQRLVLKNPQHGIRSYLAVAGGIDVPEVLGSRSTDLKVGIGGIEGRRLQDGDQVKIGKSSRRFSASRGVKQLPIGNIIRALPGPEYHEFDSVSQESFWRSPWKLSPQSNRMGYRLQGQPLRRTTDREMLSHGLLPGVVQVPHNGQPIVLMNDAQTTGGYPRIACIIEADMYQLAQIPLGQPIHFVLCSLEEALKARADQQRYLEQLAWRLSDEN
;
A
#
# COMPACT_ATOMS: atom_id res chain seq x y z
N MET A 1 -5.06 6.28 -23.06
CA MET A 1 -4.89 7.16 -21.88
C MET A 1 -6.09 6.97 -20.95
N LEU A 2 -5.91 7.27 -19.69
CA LEU A 2 -6.99 7.43 -18.72
C LEU A 2 -7.23 8.93 -18.53
N LYS A 3 -8.47 9.39 -18.67
CA LYS A 3 -8.85 10.79 -18.41
C LYS A 3 -9.65 10.84 -17.12
N PHE A 4 -9.15 11.54 -16.12
CA PHE A 4 -9.79 11.68 -14.81
C PHE A 4 -10.84 12.79 -14.87
N ILE A 5 -12.11 12.43 -14.77
CA ILE A 5 -13.23 13.37 -14.60
C ILE A 5 -13.27 13.78 -13.12
N ARG A 6 -13.01 12.80 -12.24
CA ARG A 6 -12.83 12.99 -10.80
C ARG A 6 -11.68 12.12 -10.32
N ALA A 7 -10.68 12.70 -9.67
CA ALA A 7 -9.49 12.00 -9.21
C ALA A 7 -9.62 11.44 -7.79
N GLY A 8 -10.71 11.75 -7.09
CA GLY A 8 -10.92 11.33 -5.71
C GLY A 8 -10.08 12.13 -4.71
N MET A 9 -10.13 11.71 -3.45
CA MET A 9 -9.45 12.41 -2.37
C MET A 9 -7.92 12.31 -2.50
N TYR A 10 -7.44 11.12 -2.80
CA TYR A 10 -6.01 10.84 -2.90
C TYR A 10 -5.78 9.67 -3.85
N THR A 11 -5.38 10.00 -5.07
CA THR A 11 -4.96 9.04 -6.09
C THR A 11 -3.55 9.38 -6.53
N SER A 12 -2.66 8.40 -6.57
CA SER A 12 -1.27 8.57 -7.01
C SER A 12 -0.78 7.37 -7.82
N VAL A 13 0.24 7.59 -8.64
CA VAL A 13 0.96 6.51 -9.32
C VAL A 13 1.90 5.86 -8.33
N GLN A 14 1.83 4.54 -8.18
CA GLN A 14 2.72 3.76 -7.32
C GLN A 14 3.17 2.48 -8.05
N ASP A 15 4.40 2.06 -7.80
CA ASP A 15 5.00 0.83 -8.30
C ASP A 15 5.65 0.02 -7.14
N GLY A 16 6.65 -0.80 -7.39
CA GLY A 16 7.40 -1.54 -6.37
C GLY A 16 8.17 -0.65 -5.39
N GLY A 17 8.40 0.61 -5.73
CA GLY A 17 9.16 1.59 -4.95
C GLY A 17 10.61 1.75 -5.37
N ARG A 18 11.29 2.75 -4.82
CA ARG A 18 12.71 3.11 -5.07
C ARG A 18 13.62 2.26 -4.21
N GLU A 19 14.18 1.22 -4.78
CA GLU A 19 15.16 0.39 -4.08
C GLU A 19 16.57 1.02 -4.14
N GLY A 20 17.39 0.77 -3.12
CA GLY A 20 18.80 1.21 -3.06
C GLY A 20 19.05 2.69 -2.79
N GLN A 21 18.02 3.54 -2.66
CA GLN A 21 18.17 4.99 -2.53
C GLN A 21 18.13 5.51 -1.08
N ARG A 22 17.81 4.64 -0.11
CA ARG A 22 17.62 5.06 1.29
C ARG A 22 18.89 5.61 1.94
N GLN A 23 20.06 5.15 1.54
CA GLN A 23 21.35 5.68 2.01
C GLN A 23 21.54 7.17 1.69
N TRP A 24 20.85 7.68 0.67
CA TRP A 24 20.87 9.09 0.27
C TRP A 24 19.69 9.90 0.89
N GLY A 25 18.99 9.33 1.87
CA GLY A 25 17.86 9.99 2.52
C GLY A 25 16.55 9.96 1.71
N ILE A 26 16.51 9.23 0.60
CA ILE A 26 15.34 9.16 -0.29
C ILE A 26 14.43 8.02 0.17
N SER A 27 13.14 8.35 0.37
CA SER A 27 12.11 7.38 0.76
C SER A 27 11.89 6.33 -0.33
N ARG A 28 11.56 5.09 0.10
CA ARG A 28 11.25 4.00 -0.84
C ARG A 28 10.01 4.29 -1.66
N CYS A 29 8.96 4.86 -1.04
CA CYS A 29 7.63 4.99 -1.62
C CYS A 29 7.06 3.63 -2.08
N GLY A 30 6.34 3.59 -3.19
CA GLY A 30 5.70 2.38 -3.69
C GLY A 30 4.33 2.10 -3.07
N ALA A 31 3.64 1.11 -3.59
CA ALA A 31 2.32 0.71 -3.11
C ALA A 31 2.36 0.33 -1.63
N LEU A 32 1.41 0.86 -0.84
CA LEU A 32 1.28 0.50 0.58
C LEU A 32 0.72 -0.92 0.76
N ASP A 33 -0.20 -1.34 -0.11
CA ASP A 33 -0.65 -2.73 -0.22
C ASP A 33 -0.02 -3.34 -1.48
N LYS A 34 1.27 -3.73 -1.35
CA LYS A 34 2.04 -4.31 -2.45
C LYS A 34 1.38 -5.58 -3.03
N PRO A 35 0.87 -6.53 -2.22
CA PRO A 35 0.15 -7.69 -2.75
C PRO A 35 -1.05 -7.36 -3.62
N ALA A 36 -1.90 -6.40 -3.23
CA ALA A 36 -3.04 -6.01 -4.04
C ALA A 36 -2.62 -5.42 -5.39
N MET A 37 -1.62 -4.53 -5.40
CA MET A 37 -1.05 -3.99 -6.64
C MET A 37 -0.46 -5.10 -7.52
N THR A 38 0.30 -6.02 -6.94
CA THR A 38 0.89 -7.15 -7.65
C THR A 38 -0.19 -8.00 -8.31
N ILE A 39 -1.26 -8.36 -7.58
CA ILE A 39 -2.38 -9.13 -8.12
C ILE A 39 -3.05 -8.39 -9.29
N ALA A 40 -3.27 -7.08 -9.16
CA ALA A 40 -3.83 -6.27 -10.24
C ALA A 40 -2.97 -6.32 -11.50
N ASN A 41 -1.66 -6.17 -11.35
CA ASN A 41 -0.71 -6.22 -12.45
C ASN A 41 -0.66 -7.60 -13.12
N LEU A 42 -0.60 -8.67 -12.34
CA LEU A 42 -0.60 -10.04 -12.85
C LEU A 42 -1.86 -10.35 -13.67
N LEU A 43 -3.03 -9.89 -13.20
CA LEU A 43 -4.30 -10.07 -13.89
C LEU A 43 -4.30 -9.47 -15.31
N VAL A 44 -3.64 -8.35 -15.51
CA VAL A 44 -3.55 -7.67 -16.81
C VAL A 44 -2.25 -7.96 -17.56
N GLY A 45 -1.49 -8.96 -17.11
CA GLY A 45 -0.27 -9.42 -17.78
C GLY A 45 0.91 -8.46 -17.71
N ASN A 46 0.92 -7.55 -16.74
CA ASN A 46 2.05 -6.67 -16.46
C ASN A 46 3.09 -7.38 -15.58
N ALA A 47 4.31 -6.81 -15.52
CA ALA A 47 5.28 -7.18 -14.50
C ALA A 47 4.67 -6.94 -13.09
N PRO A 48 4.98 -7.77 -12.08
CA PRO A 48 4.39 -7.69 -10.73
C PRO A 48 4.50 -6.30 -10.09
N GLU A 49 5.59 -5.61 -10.36
CA GLU A 49 5.91 -4.29 -9.78
C GLU A 49 5.66 -3.13 -10.74
N ALA A 50 4.97 -3.36 -11.87
CA ALA A 50 4.63 -2.29 -12.80
C ALA A 50 3.80 -1.20 -12.11
N ALA A 51 3.96 0.04 -12.59
CA ALA A 51 3.22 1.17 -12.05
C ALA A 51 1.71 1.01 -12.26
N ALA A 52 0.96 1.22 -11.19
CA ALA A 52 -0.49 1.23 -11.13
C ALA A 52 -0.99 2.49 -10.39
N LEU A 53 -2.28 2.69 -10.34
CA LEU A 53 -2.88 3.76 -9.56
C LEU A 53 -3.29 3.24 -8.19
N GLU A 54 -2.75 3.83 -7.13
CA GLU A 54 -3.21 3.66 -5.75
C GLU A 54 -4.27 4.72 -5.46
N ILE A 55 -5.47 4.26 -5.11
CA ILE A 55 -6.66 5.09 -4.90
C ILE A 55 -7.09 4.94 -3.44
N THR A 56 -6.97 6.01 -2.66
CA THR A 56 -7.39 6.01 -1.26
C THR A 56 -8.82 6.56 -1.14
N LEU A 57 -9.69 5.83 -0.45
CA LEU A 57 -11.10 6.14 -0.20
C LEU A 57 -11.99 6.22 -1.46
N GLY A 58 -11.55 5.67 -2.58
CA GLY A 58 -12.36 5.61 -3.80
C GLY A 58 -12.72 6.97 -4.38
N GLN A 59 -14.00 7.16 -4.75
CA GLN A 59 -14.57 8.40 -5.29
C GLN A 59 -13.91 8.89 -6.59
N ILE A 60 -13.44 7.98 -7.42
CA ILE A 60 -12.89 8.33 -8.74
C ILE A 60 -13.94 8.13 -9.83
N ASP A 61 -13.76 8.90 -10.92
CA ASP A 61 -14.45 8.75 -12.18
C ASP A 61 -13.42 8.93 -13.29
N VAL A 62 -13.13 7.84 -14.00
CA VAL A 62 -12.08 7.81 -15.00
C VAL A 62 -12.59 7.25 -16.32
N GLN A 63 -12.35 7.96 -17.41
CA GLN A 63 -12.70 7.54 -18.77
C GLN A 63 -11.50 6.89 -19.45
N PHE A 64 -11.74 5.72 -20.06
CA PHE A 64 -10.80 5.05 -20.94
C PHE A 64 -10.85 5.69 -22.34
N THR A 65 -9.75 6.29 -22.80
CA THR A 65 -9.73 6.93 -24.14
C THR A 65 -9.41 5.98 -25.26
N ARG A 66 -9.07 4.73 -24.95
CA ARG A 66 -8.86 3.63 -25.90
C ARG A 66 -9.27 2.31 -25.26
N HIS A 67 -9.49 1.32 -26.09
CA HIS A 67 -9.67 -0.06 -25.65
C HIS A 67 -8.46 -0.53 -24.82
N CYS A 68 -8.69 -1.13 -23.66
CA CYS A 68 -7.66 -1.78 -22.85
C CYS A 68 -8.29 -2.78 -21.85
N TRP A 69 -7.44 -3.66 -21.34
CA TRP A 69 -7.77 -4.49 -20.20
C TRP A 69 -7.32 -3.81 -18.91
N PHE A 70 -8.12 -3.94 -17.88
CA PHE A 70 -7.82 -3.41 -16.54
C PHE A 70 -8.18 -4.41 -15.45
N ALA A 71 -7.62 -4.25 -14.28
CA ALA A 71 -7.98 -4.96 -13.06
C ALA A 71 -8.07 -4.00 -11.89
N LEU A 72 -9.05 -4.25 -11.02
CA LEU A 72 -9.26 -3.52 -9.78
C LEU A 72 -9.11 -4.48 -8.60
N THR A 73 -8.27 -4.12 -7.62
CA THR A 73 -7.96 -4.93 -6.43
C THR A 73 -7.91 -4.06 -5.17
N GLY A 74 -7.67 -4.68 -4.01
CA GLY A 74 -7.55 -4.00 -2.71
C GLY A 74 -8.89 -3.83 -2.03
N ALA A 75 -9.18 -2.62 -1.55
CA ALA A 75 -10.37 -2.32 -0.77
C ALA A 75 -11.68 -2.67 -1.48
N ALA A 76 -12.61 -3.28 -0.76
CA ALA A 76 -13.93 -3.61 -1.28
C ALA A 76 -14.77 -2.33 -1.44
N CYS A 77 -14.96 -1.92 -2.68
CA CYS A 77 -15.78 -0.78 -3.06
C CYS A 77 -16.79 -1.16 -4.14
N GLU A 78 -17.89 -0.45 -4.21
CA GLU A 78 -18.78 -0.52 -5.34
C GLU A 78 -18.10 0.16 -6.54
N ALA A 79 -17.95 -0.59 -7.63
CA ALA A 79 -17.33 -0.11 -8.85
C ALA A 79 -18.22 -0.46 -10.05
N THR A 80 -18.32 0.46 -11.00
CA THR A 80 -19.12 0.27 -12.23
C THR A 80 -18.35 0.76 -13.45
N LEU A 81 -18.52 0.05 -14.58
CA LEU A 81 -18.09 0.48 -15.91
C LEU A 81 -19.33 0.78 -16.74
N ASP A 82 -19.61 2.07 -17.01
CA ASP A 82 -20.86 2.56 -17.64
C ASP A 82 -22.12 2.00 -16.96
N GLY A 83 -22.13 1.93 -15.61
CA GLY A 83 -23.22 1.40 -14.81
C GLY A 83 -23.25 -0.12 -14.64
N ALA A 84 -22.51 -0.90 -15.45
CA ALA A 84 -22.37 -2.34 -15.26
C ALA A 84 -21.39 -2.65 -14.10
N PRO A 85 -21.67 -3.62 -13.22
CA PRO A 85 -20.81 -3.96 -12.09
C PRO A 85 -19.39 -4.37 -12.52
N VAL A 86 -18.38 -3.87 -11.78
CA VAL A 86 -16.98 -4.27 -11.88
C VAL A 86 -16.60 -5.12 -10.67
N TRP A 87 -16.06 -6.31 -10.93
CA TRP A 87 -15.68 -7.25 -9.88
C TRP A 87 -14.24 -7.05 -9.43
N LEU A 88 -14.04 -6.92 -8.13
CA LEU A 88 -12.71 -6.82 -7.54
C LEU A 88 -11.95 -8.15 -7.70
N GLY A 89 -10.66 -8.05 -8.00
CA GLY A 89 -9.83 -9.22 -8.25
C GLY A 89 -10.09 -9.87 -9.62
N TRP A 90 -10.75 -9.16 -10.54
CA TRP A 90 -11.00 -9.62 -11.90
C TRP A 90 -10.32 -8.73 -12.93
N ARG A 91 -9.79 -9.36 -13.98
CA ARG A 91 -9.43 -8.72 -15.25
C ARG A 91 -10.70 -8.47 -16.05
N MET A 92 -10.90 -7.25 -16.51
CA MET A 92 -12.06 -6.83 -17.31
C MET A 92 -11.62 -5.99 -18.50
N GLU A 93 -12.42 -6.00 -19.54
CA GLU A 93 -12.22 -5.21 -20.75
C GLU A 93 -12.93 -3.86 -20.63
N ALA A 94 -12.26 -2.79 -21.04
CA ALA A 94 -12.86 -1.48 -21.21
C ALA A 94 -12.70 -1.01 -22.66
N LYS A 95 -13.81 -0.55 -23.28
CA LYS A 95 -13.82 0.05 -24.62
C LYS A 95 -13.48 1.53 -24.53
N ALA A 96 -13.04 2.10 -25.65
CA ALA A 96 -12.85 3.54 -25.76
C ALA A 96 -14.14 4.30 -25.43
N GLY A 97 -14.04 5.32 -24.60
CA GLY A 97 -15.16 6.14 -24.15
C GLY A 97 -15.81 5.69 -22.86
N GLN A 98 -15.67 4.42 -22.46
CA GLN A 98 -16.28 3.91 -21.22
C GLN A 98 -15.70 4.56 -19.97
N ARG A 99 -16.55 4.66 -18.92
CA ARG A 99 -16.22 5.31 -17.65
C ARG A 99 -16.26 4.31 -16.50
N LEU A 100 -15.16 4.23 -15.79
CA LEU A 100 -15.04 3.48 -14.55
C LEU A 100 -15.28 4.43 -13.36
N VAL A 101 -16.30 4.12 -12.58
CA VAL A 101 -16.64 4.87 -11.36
C VAL A 101 -16.44 3.99 -10.14
N LEU A 102 -15.66 4.46 -9.16
CA LEU A 102 -15.51 3.83 -7.86
C LEU A 102 -16.18 4.69 -6.80
N LYS A 103 -17.05 4.07 -5.98
CA LYS A 103 -17.61 4.70 -4.78
C LYS A 103 -16.70 4.51 -3.56
N ASN A 104 -17.14 5.00 -2.41
CA ASN A 104 -16.41 4.80 -1.15
C ASN A 104 -16.27 3.32 -0.83
N PRO A 105 -15.10 2.89 -0.34
CA PRO A 105 -14.91 1.51 0.08
C PRO A 105 -15.76 1.20 1.32
N GLN A 106 -16.29 -0.02 1.36
CA GLN A 106 -17.03 -0.58 2.49
C GLN A 106 -16.10 -1.35 3.43
N HIS A 107 -15.01 -1.92 2.89
CA HIS A 107 -14.00 -2.65 3.64
C HIS A 107 -12.62 -2.37 3.06
N GLY A 108 -11.66 -2.02 3.91
CA GLY A 108 -10.38 -1.47 3.47
C GLY A 108 -10.48 0.02 3.10
N ILE A 109 -9.39 0.60 2.63
CA ILE A 109 -9.33 2.02 2.23
C ILE A 109 -8.58 2.27 0.93
N ARG A 110 -7.80 1.29 0.42
CA ARG A 110 -6.95 1.45 -0.76
C ARG A 110 -7.31 0.46 -1.84
N SER A 111 -7.67 1.00 -3.00
CA SER A 111 -7.89 0.22 -4.22
C SER A 111 -6.74 0.46 -5.19
N TYR A 112 -6.44 -0.54 -6.02
CA TYR A 112 -5.41 -0.47 -7.05
C TYR A 112 -6.02 -0.71 -8.41
N LEU A 113 -5.81 0.23 -9.32
CA LEU A 113 -6.22 0.13 -10.71
C LEU A 113 -4.97 -0.11 -11.57
N ALA A 114 -4.79 -1.32 -12.06
CA ALA A 114 -3.81 -1.67 -13.07
C ALA A 114 -4.45 -1.73 -14.44
N VAL A 115 -3.71 -1.33 -15.47
CA VAL A 115 -4.12 -1.41 -16.88
C VAL A 115 -3.07 -2.17 -17.68
N ALA A 116 -3.47 -2.92 -18.68
CA ALA A 116 -2.53 -3.64 -19.54
C ALA A 116 -1.55 -2.68 -20.22
N GLY A 117 -0.25 -2.95 -20.05
CA GLY A 117 0.86 -2.09 -20.46
C GLY A 117 1.34 -1.12 -19.36
N GLY A 118 0.69 -1.10 -18.18
CA GLY A 118 1.08 -0.28 -17.04
C GLY A 118 0.81 1.22 -17.21
N ILE A 119 1.06 1.97 -16.19
CA ILE A 119 1.02 3.44 -16.19
C ILE A 119 2.34 3.96 -16.76
N ASP A 120 2.25 4.75 -17.84
CA ASP A 120 3.41 5.29 -18.56
C ASP A 120 3.71 6.72 -18.09
N VAL A 121 4.52 6.81 -17.04
CA VAL A 121 5.10 8.04 -16.51
C VAL A 121 6.62 7.92 -16.45
N PRO A 122 7.37 9.04 -16.40
CA PRO A 122 8.82 8.98 -16.27
C PRO A 122 9.29 8.20 -15.04
N GLU A 123 10.37 7.47 -15.20
CA GLU A 123 11.05 6.81 -14.10
C GLU A 123 12.04 7.78 -13.45
N VAL A 124 12.00 7.88 -12.13
CA VAL A 124 12.87 8.75 -11.34
C VAL A 124 13.56 7.91 -10.26
N LEU A 125 14.88 7.80 -10.33
CA LEU A 125 15.70 7.01 -9.41
C LEU A 125 15.25 5.53 -9.34
N GLY A 126 14.95 4.93 -10.49
CA GLY A 126 14.56 3.53 -10.62
C GLY A 126 13.10 3.23 -10.24
N SER A 127 12.22 4.23 -10.12
CA SER A 127 10.81 4.03 -9.77
C SER A 127 9.91 5.09 -10.41
N ARG A 128 8.67 4.69 -10.71
CA ARG A 128 7.59 5.57 -11.16
C ARG A 128 6.70 6.06 -10.02
N SER A 129 6.98 5.62 -8.78
CA SER A 129 6.17 6.01 -7.61
C SER A 129 6.25 7.49 -7.33
N THR A 130 5.09 8.07 -7.02
CA THR A 130 4.96 9.44 -6.53
C THR A 130 5.53 9.55 -5.11
N ASP A 131 6.44 10.48 -4.90
CA ASP A 131 6.88 10.95 -3.58
C ASP A 131 6.40 12.38 -3.39
N LEU A 132 5.34 12.57 -2.60
CA LEU A 132 4.76 13.89 -2.35
C LEU A 132 5.65 14.80 -1.51
N LYS A 133 6.54 14.23 -0.71
CA LYS A 133 7.39 15.00 0.21
C LYS A 133 8.45 15.79 -0.55
N VAL A 134 9.06 15.14 -1.54
CA VAL A 134 10.10 15.78 -2.36
C VAL A 134 9.61 16.20 -3.75
N GLY A 135 8.36 15.89 -4.11
CA GLY A 135 7.74 16.32 -5.36
C GLY A 135 8.31 15.63 -6.60
N ILE A 136 8.60 14.31 -6.54
CA ILE A 136 9.16 13.54 -7.66
C ILE A 136 8.33 12.30 -8.00
N GLY A 137 8.53 11.78 -9.20
CA GLY A 137 7.86 10.58 -9.71
C GLY A 137 6.39 10.80 -10.03
N GLY A 138 5.71 9.75 -10.46
CA GLY A 138 4.31 9.81 -10.84
C GLY A 138 4.02 10.88 -11.88
N ILE A 139 2.93 11.63 -11.67
CA ILE A 139 2.60 12.81 -12.46
C ILE A 139 3.09 14.04 -11.71
N GLU A 140 4.22 14.60 -12.13
CA GLU A 140 4.80 15.82 -11.58
C GLU A 140 5.01 15.81 -10.06
N GLY A 141 5.26 14.63 -9.47
CA GLY A 141 5.49 14.49 -8.03
C GLY A 141 4.27 14.82 -7.16
N ARG A 142 3.08 14.88 -7.71
CA ARG A 142 1.83 15.22 -7.02
C ARG A 142 0.76 14.13 -7.12
N ARG A 143 -0.27 14.23 -6.29
CA ARG A 143 -1.50 13.46 -6.46
C ARG A 143 -2.20 13.86 -7.76
N LEU A 144 -3.00 12.94 -8.31
CA LEU A 144 -3.86 13.22 -9.46
C LEU A 144 -4.93 14.26 -9.08
N GLN A 145 -5.34 15.04 -10.08
CA GLN A 145 -6.38 16.05 -10.00
C GLN A 145 -7.45 15.80 -11.06
N ASP A 146 -8.62 16.39 -10.88
CA ASP A 146 -9.68 16.39 -11.88
C ASP A 146 -9.16 17.02 -13.18
N GLY A 147 -9.41 16.35 -14.29
CA GLY A 147 -8.91 16.75 -15.61
C GLY A 147 -7.59 16.11 -16.03
N ASP A 148 -6.83 15.48 -15.11
CA ASP A 148 -5.57 14.83 -15.46
C ASP A 148 -5.75 13.73 -16.51
N GLN A 149 -4.74 13.60 -17.36
CA GLN A 149 -4.65 12.55 -18.38
C GLN A 149 -3.41 11.69 -18.13
N VAL A 150 -3.65 10.43 -17.81
CA VAL A 150 -2.60 9.46 -17.52
C VAL A 150 -2.32 8.61 -18.75
N LYS A 151 -1.09 8.59 -19.22
CA LYS A 151 -0.66 7.72 -20.32
C LYS A 151 -0.63 6.26 -19.86
N ILE A 152 -1.01 5.35 -20.77
CA ILE A 152 -0.93 3.91 -20.59
C ILE A 152 0.11 3.37 -21.57
N GLY A 153 1.01 2.52 -21.10
CA GLY A 153 1.99 1.85 -21.92
C GLY A 153 1.38 0.91 -22.97
N LYS A 154 2.20 0.39 -23.84
CA LYS A 154 1.78 -0.61 -24.82
C LYS A 154 1.73 -1.98 -24.17
N SER A 155 0.74 -2.79 -24.51
CA SER A 155 0.67 -4.20 -24.14
C SER A 155 0.61 -5.06 -25.41
N SER A 156 1.42 -6.11 -25.44
CA SER A 156 1.33 -7.16 -26.45
C SER A 156 0.37 -8.29 -26.05
N ARG A 157 -0.06 -8.32 -24.80
CA ARG A 157 -0.96 -9.34 -24.28
C ARG A 157 -2.35 -9.21 -24.88
N ARG A 158 -2.90 -10.35 -25.31
CA ARG A 158 -4.27 -10.48 -25.77
C ARG A 158 -4.99 -11.41 -24.81
N PHE A 159 -6.13 -10.99 -24.34
CA PHE A 159 -6.97 -11.82 -23.45
C PHE A 159 -8.29 -12.11 -24.17
N SER A 160 -8.73 -13.36 -24.08
CA SER A 160 -9.99 -13.81 -24.69
C SER A 160 -11.19 -13.68 -23.76
N ALA A 161 -10.96 -13.58 -22.44
CA ALA A 161 -12.02 -13.54 -21.44
C ALA A 161 -11.60 -12.81 -20.15
N SER A 162 -12.60 -12.33 -19.42
CA SER A 162 -12.44 -11.90 -18.03
C SER A 162 -12.04 -13.08 -17.14
N ARG A 163 -11.16 -12.84 -16.19
CA ARG A 163 -10.71 -13.84 -15.21
C ARG A 163 -10.53 -13.21 -13.84
N GLY A 164 -10.92 -13.95 -12.81
CA GLY A 164 -10.79 -13.51 -11.43
C GLY A 164 -9.86 -14.39 -10.62
N VAL A 165 -9.28 -13.81 -9.58
CA VAL A 165 -8.45 -14.49 -8.57
C VAL A 165 -8.88 -14.04 -7.18
N LYS A 166 -8.64 -14.89 -6.19
CA LYS A 166 -8.86 -14.53 -4.79
C LYS A 166 -7.81 -13.52 -4.36
N GLN A 167 -8.23 -12.47 -3.67
CA GLN A 167 -7.31 -11.52 -3.03
C GLN A 167 -6.93 -12.00 -1.64
N LEU A 168 -5.84 -11.44 -1.08
CA LEU A 168 -5.49 -11.70 0.32
C LEU A 168 -6.55 -11.05 1.24
N PRO A 169 -6.88 -11.71 2.38
CA PRO A 169 -7.86 -11.17 3.32
C PRO A 169 -7.32 -9.92 4.01
N ILE A 170 -8.17 -8.94 4.25
CA ILE A 170 -7.87 -7.74 5.02
C ILE A 170 -8.38 -7.94 6.45
N GLY A 171 -7.53 -7.64 7.43
CA GLY A 171 -7.85 -7.73 8.85
C GLY A 171 -7.22 -6.61 9.66
N ASN A 172 -7.44 -6.61 10.97
CA ASN A 172 -6.91 -5.61 11.90
C ASN A 172 -5.97 -6.23 12.97
N ILE A 173 -5.62 -7.50 12.81
CA ILE A 173 -4.65 -8.22 13.63
C ILE A 173 -3.31 -8.17 12.89
N ILE A 174 -2.33 -7.51 13.49
CA ILE A 174 -1.04 -7.20 12.87
C ILE A 174 0.06 -7.85 13.69
N ARG A 175 0.78 -8.80 13.10
CA ARG A 175 1.90 -9.46 13.76
C ARG A 175 3.14 -8.56 13.77
N ALA A 176 3.85 -8.58 14.89
CA ALA A 176 5.08 -7.81 15.04
C ALA A 176 6.09 -8.55 15.91
N LEU A 177 7.36 -8.22 15.74
CA LEU A 177 8.48 -8.63 16.55
C LEU A 177 8.77 -7.53 17.59
N PRO A 178 9.29 -7.84 18.79
CA PRO A 178 9.83 -6.83 19.69
C PRO A 178 10.94 -6.04 18.99
N GLY A 179 10.93 -4.74 19.19
CA GLY A 179 11.95 -3.85 18.66
C GLY A 179 13.25 -3.88 19.47
N PRO A 180 14.32 -3.29 18.95
CA PRO A 180 15.61 -3.27 19.66
C PRO A 180 15.54 -2.60 21.04
N GLU A 181 14.71 -1.59 21.21
CA GLU A 181 14.55 -0.86 22.48
C GLU A 181 13.32 -1.32 23.29
N TYR A 182 12.71 -2.47 22.95
CA TYR A 182 11.53 -3.02 23.64
C TYR A 182 11.72 -3.11 25.16
N HIS A 183 12.89 -3.55 25.62
CA HIS A 183 13.20 -3.71 27.04
C HIS A 183 13.47 -2.38 27.78
N GLU A 184 13.54 -1.27 27.07
CA GLU A 184 13.63 0.06 27.69
C GLU A 184 12.25 0.63 28.08
N PHE A 185 11.16 -0.04 27.74
CA PHE A 185 9.82 0.31 28.19
C PHE A 185 9.47 -0.43 29.47
N ASP A 186 8.66 0.20 30.37
CA ASP A 186 8.20 -0.45 31.57
C ASP A 186 7.27 -1.64 31.25
N SER A 187 7.10 -2.55 32.21
CA SER A 187 6.32 -3.78 32.01
C SER A 187 4.85 -3.53 31.65
N VAL A 188 4.27 -2.46 32.21
CA VAL A 188 2.89 -2.05 31.91
C VAL A 188 2.78 -1.61 30.44
N SER A 189 3.73 -0.83 29.96
CA SER A 189 3.79 -0.39 28.56
C SER A 189 4.04 -1.54 27.60
N GLN A 190 4.94 -2.47 27.95
CA GLN A 190 5.19 -3.68 27.16
C GLN A 190 3.91 -4.52 27.02
N GLU A 191 3.21 -4.78 28.13
CA GLU A 191 1.96 -5.53 28.13
C GLU A 191 0.85 -4.79 27.38
N SER A 192 0.70 -3.48 27.60
CA SER A 192 -0.30 -2.63 26.94
C SER A 192 -0.13 -2.61 25.43
N PHE A 193 1.12 -2.59 24.92
CA PHE A 193 1.37 -2.59 23.49
C PHE A 193 0.75 -3.80 22.79
N TRP A 194 0.83 -4.99 23.40
CA TRP A 194 0.31 -6.23 22.82
C TRP A 194 -1.17 -6.51 23.12
N ARG A 195 -1.68 -6.06 24.25
CA ARG A 195 -3.04 -6.41 24.71
C ARG A 195 -4.09 -5.36 24.41
N SER A 196 -3.69 -4.10 24.31
CA SER A 196 -4.65 -3.02 24.09
C SER A 196 -4.89 -2.76 22.61
N PRO A 197 -6.12 -2.37 22.22
CA PRO A 197 -6.39 -1.90 20.86
C PRO A 197 -5.79 -0.51 20.65
N TRP A 198 -5.16 -0.31 19.50
CA TRP A 198 -4.66 0.97 19.05
C TRP A 198 -5.58 1.56 17.98
N LYS A 199 -5.86 2.84 18.02
CA LYS A 199 -6.69 3.51 17.00
C LYS A 199 -5.82 4.32 16.05
N LEU A 200 -6.12 4.21 14.76
CA LEU A 200 -5.44 5.00 13.74
C LEU A 200 -5.92 6.45 13.77
N SER A 201 -5.00 7.38 14.02
CA SER A 201 -5.26 8.81 14.10
C SER A 201 -5.52 9.40 12.70
N PRO A 202 -6.41 10.41 12.56
CA PRO A 202 -6.59 11.18 11.33
C PRO A 202 -5.32 11.89 10.82
N GLN A 203 -4.32 12.08 11.65
CA GLN A 203 -3.03 12.66 11.29
C GLN A 203 -2.08 11.66 10.61
N SER A 204 -2.55 10.43 10.37
CA SER A 204 -1.79 9.38 9.68
C SER A 204 -1.70 9.67 8.19
N ASN A 205 -0.56 9.32 7.60
CA ASN A 205 -0.30 9.46 6.18
C ASN A 205 0.68 8.38 5.69
N ARG A 206 1.11 8.44 4.43
CA ARG A 206 2.04 7.48 3.85
C ARG A 206 3.45 7.49 4.47
N MET A 207 3.82 8.51 5.25
CA MET A 207 5.08 8.54 6.01
C MET A 207 4.99 7.73 7.31
N GLY A 208 3.85 7.79 7.99
CA GLY A 208 3.67 7.09 9.27
C GLY A 208 2.24 7.10 9.76
N TYR A 209 1.86 5.98 10.33
CA TYR A 209 0.57 5.78 10.96
C TYR A 209 0.69 6.10 12.44
N ARG A 210 0.09 7.21 12.84
CA ARG A 210 0.05 7.67 14.23
C ARG A 210 -1.05 6.93 14.97
N LEU A 211 -0.67 6.26 16.03
CA LEU A 211 -1.60 5.47 16.84
C LEU A 211 -2.00 6.24 18.09
N GLN A 212 -3.21 6.00 18.54
CA GLN A 212 -3.78 6.55 19.76
C GLN A 212 -4.19 5.40 20.68
N GLY A 213 -3.75 5.47 21.92
CA GLY A 213 -4.02 4.48 22.97
C GLY A 213 -3.44 4.92 24.29
N GLN A 214 -3.26 3.98 25.21
CA GLN A 214 -2.56 4.23 26.46
C GLN A 214 -1.11 4.64 26.19
N PRO A 215 -0.63 5.79 26.70
CA PRO A 215 0.74 6.22 26.48
C PRO A 215 1.77 5.22 27.00
N LEU A 216 2.76 4.91 26.20
CA LEU A 216 3.86 4.01 26.54
C LEU A 216 4.99 4.80 27.21
N ARG A 217 5.54 4.26 28.30
CA ARG A 217 6.58 4.92 29.10
C ARG A 217 7.89 4.15 29.04
N ARG A 218 8.97 4.89 28.81
CA ARG A 218 10.32 4.34 28.95
C ARG A 218 10.77 4.38 30.42
N THR A 219 11.64 3.47 30.76
CA THR A 219 12.32 3.40 32.07
C THR A 219 13.61 4.23 32.10
N THR A 220 14.00 4.82 30.98
CA THR A 220 15.24 5.60 30.80
C THR A 220 14.99 6.85 29.98
N ASP A 221 15.63 7.96 30.36
CA ASP A 221 15.62 9.24 29.63
C ASP A 221 16.80 9.37 28.65
N ARG A 222 17.54 8.27 28.40
CA ARG A 222 18.68 8.30 27.49
C ARG A 222 18.26 8.81 26.12
N GLU A 223 18.89 9.88 25.65
CA GLU A 223 18.75 10.33 24.28
C GLU A 223 19.36 9.30 23.30
N MET A 224 18.67 9.12 22.20
CA MET A 224 19.10 8.20 21.16
C MET A 224 19.66 8.98 19.98
N LEU A 225 20.84 8.59 19.50
CA LEU A 225 21.36 9.07 18.24
C LEU A 225 20.48 8.60 17.08
N SER A 226 20.37 9.42 16.04
CA SER A 226 19.67 9.02 14.82
C SER A 226 20.33 7.80 14.19
N HIS A 227 19.51 6.80 13.87
CA HIS A 227 19.94 5.55 13.23
C HIS A 227 19.05 5.23 12.02
N GLY A 228 19.46 4.27 11.21
CA GLY A 228 18.70 3.83 10.04
C GLY A 228 17.34 3.24 10.43
N LEU A 229 16.30 3.61 9.70
CA LEU A 229 14.92 3.17 9.91
C LEU A 229 14.38 2.46 8.67
N LEU A 230 13.45 1.55 8.86
CA LEU A 230 12.76 0.82 7.79
C LEU A 230 11.23 0.97 7.95
N PRO A 231 10.44 0.84 6.87
CA PRO A 231 9.01 0.64 6.98
C PRO A 231 8.68 -0.55 7.90
N GLY A 232 7.61 -0.44 8.67
CA GLY A 232 7.21 -1.43 9.66
C GLY A 232 7.77 -1.19 11.07
N VAL A 233 8.81 -0.38 11.22
CA VAL A 233 9.30 0.01 12.56
C VAL A 233 8.24 0.83 13.29
N VAL A 234 8.00 0.50 14.56
CA VAL A 234 7.08 1.21 15.45
C VAL A 234 7.91 2.06 16.42
N GLN A 235 7.96 3.34 16.19
CA GLN A 235 8.66 4.32 17.03
C GLN A 235 7.73 4.90 18.09
N VAL A 236 8.26 5.20 19.27
CA VAL A 236 7.52 5.84 20.35
C VAL A 236 8.17 7.19 20.72
N PRO A 237 7.62 8.32 20.26
CA PRO A 237 8.06 9.66 20.67
C PRO A 237 7.80 9.92 22.17
N HIS A 238 8.28 11.07 22.67
CA HIS A 238 8.17 11.46 24.08
C HIS A 238 6.73 11.50 24.65
N ASN A 239 5.72 11.70 23.78
CA ASN A 239 4.31 11.69 24.21
C ASN A 239 3.75 10.27 24.43
N GLY A 240 4.55 9.23 24.23
CA GLY A 240 4.17 7.83 24.44
C GLY A 240 3.21 7.26 23.37
N GLN A 241 2.87 8.00 22.31
CA GLN A 241 1.97 7.51 21.27
C GLN A 241 2.76 6.89 20.12
N PRO A 242 2.55 5.59 19.81
CA PRO A 242 3.33 4.91 18.77
C PRO A 242 3.09 5.48 17.37
N ILE A 243 4.13 5.43 16.54
CA ILE A 243 4.07 5.76 15.11
C ILE A 243 4.65 4.58 14.34
N VAL A 244 3.83 3.94 13.51
CA VAL A 244 4.31 2.92 12.58
C VAL A 244 4.84 3.60 11.33
N LEU A 245 6.10 3.39 11.00
CA LEU A 245 6.71 3.93 9.79
C LEU A 245 6.17 3.21 8.55
N MET A 246 5.69 3.98 7.58
CA MET A 246 5.15 3.49 6.32
C MET A 246 6.16 3.71 5.17
N ASN A 247 5.77 3.44 3.93
CA ASN A 247 6.70 3.39 2.79
C ASN A 247 7.37 4.72 2.46
N ASP A 248 6.72 5.87 2.77
CA ASP A 248 7.27 7.22 2.52
C ASP A 248 8.01 7.78 3.75
N ALA A 249 8.24 6.94 4.78
CA ALA A 249 8.93 7.36 6.00
C ALA A 249 10.36 7.82 5.74
N GLN A 250 10.83 8.70 6.63
CA GLN A 250 12.24 9.11 6.68
C GLN A 250 13.17 7.91 6.82
N THR A 251 14.41 8.08 6.39
CA THR A 251 15.40 6.99 6.39
C THR A 251 16.16 6.88 7.71
N THR A 252 16.13 7.92 8.53
CA THR A 252 16.79 7.97 9.85
C THR A 252 15.87 8.60 10.90
N GLY A 253 16.11 8.29 12.18
CA GLY A 253 15.43 8.89 13.33
C GLY A 253 15.97 8.35 14.64
N GLY A 254 15.70 9.07 15.74
CA GLY A 254 16.24 8.80 17.06
C GLY A 254 15.17 8.43 18.11
N TYR A 255 13.96 8.10 17.72
CA TYR A 255 12.96 7.60 18.69
C TYR A 255 13.13 6.10 18.96
N PRO A 256 12.90 5.64 20.21
CA PRO A 256 12.97 4.23 20.56
C PRO A 256 11.94 3.40 19.78
N ARG A 257 12.35 2.19 19.41
CA ARG A 257 11.57 1.26 18.61
C ARG A 257 11.02 0.15 19.49
N ILE A 258 9.71 0.21 19.79
CA ILE A 258 9.08 -0.81 20.64
C ILE A 258 8.84 -2.12 19.89
N ALA A 259 8.55 -2.06 18.59
CA ALA A 259 8.24 -3.22 17.77
C ALA A 259 8.67 -3.01 16.31
N CYS A 260 8.65 -4.10 15.54
CA CYS A 260 8.76 -4.11 14.09
C CYS A 260 7.67 -5.00 13.51
N ILE A 261 6.77 -4.44 12.70
CA ILE A 261 5.71 -5.18 12.02
C ILE A 261 6.34 -6.10 10.98
N ILE A 262 5.86 -7.32 10.87
CA ILE A 262 6.35 -8.25 9.85
C ILE A 262 5.93 -7.81 8.46
N GLU A 263 6.79 -8.02 7.47
CA GLU A 263 6.57 -7.59 6.08
C GLU A 263 5.24 -8.12 5.51
N ALA A 264 4.90 -9.37 5.84
CA ALA A 264 3.68 -10.02 5.37
C ALA A 264 2.38 -9.37 5.86
N ASP A 265 2.41 -8.53 6.91
CA ASP A 265 1.21 -7.88 7.45
C ASP A 265 1.14 -6.38 7.15
N MET A 266 2.16 -5.79 6.53
CA MET A 266 2.17 -4.36 6.18
C MET A 266 0.99 -3.97 5.27
N TYR A 267 0.56 -4.87 4.39
CA TYR A 267 -0.60 -4.61 3.52
C TYR A 267 -1.91 -4.51 4.31
N GLN A 268 -2.08 -5.30 5.36
CA GLN A 268 -3.26 -5.25 6.22
C GLN A 268 -3.34 -3.88 6.90
N LEU A 269 -2.22 -3.44 7.49
CA LEU A 269 -2.13 -2.12 8.10
C LEU A 269 -2.50 -1.00 7.10
N ALA A 270 -2.03 -1.12 5.85
CA ALA A 270 -2.36 -0.18 4.78
C ALA A 270 -3.85 -0.09 4.47
N GLN A 271 -4.64 -1.10 4.83
CA GLN A 271 -6.07 -1.16 4.55
C GLN A 271 -6.96 -0.75 5.74
N ILE A 272 -6.39 -0.45 6.90
CA ILE A 272 -7.18 -0.11 8.10
C ILE A 272 -7.76 1.30 7.98
N PRO A 273 -9.08 1.49 8.14
CA PRO A 273 -9.72 2.80 8.16
C PRO A 273 -9.33 3.62 9.39
N LEU A 274 -9.38 4.95 9.27
CA LEU A 274 -9.17 5.86 10.39
C LEU A 274 -10.16 5.58 11.53
N GLY A 275 -9.66 5.59 12.76
CA GLY A 275 -10.46 5.36 13.96
C GLY A 275 -10.77 3.88 14.25
N GLN A 276 -10.49 2.97 13.33
CA GLN A 276 -10.65 1.53 13.58
C GLN A 276 -9.54 0.99 14.48
N PRO A 277 -9.87 -0.03 15.32
CA PRO A 277 -8.89 -0.63 16.20
C PRO A 277 -7.87 -1.48 15.43
N ILE A 278 -6.62 -1.41 15.87
CA ILE A 278 -5.50 -2.27 15.46
C ILE A 278 -5.07 -3.07 16.68
N HIS A 279 -4.88 -4.37 16.49
CA HIS A 279 -4.36 -5.27 17.51
C HIS A 279 -2.99 -5.80 17.06
N PHE A 280 -1.95 -5.50 17.83
CA PHE A 280 -0.64 -6.09 17.60
C PHE A 280 -0.54 -7.44 18.29
N VAL A 281 0.02 -8.41 17.59
CA VAL A 281 0.25 -9.76 18.11
C VAL A 281 1.73 -10.08 18.00
N LEU A 282 2.29 -10.51 19.13
CA LEU A 282 3.66 -10.98 19.18
C LEU A 282 3.82 -12.24 18.32
N CYS A 283 4.85 -12.28 17.49
CA CYS A 283 5.24 -13.48 16.74
C CYS A 283 6.75 -13.72 16.83
N SER A 284 7.16 -14.92 16.50
CA SER A 284 8.57 -15.28 16.37
C SER A 284 9.12 -14.88 14.99
N LEU A 285 10.45 -14.82 14.89
CA LEU A 285 11.12 -14.58 13.60
C LEU A 285 10.79 -15.71 12.60
N GLU A 286 10.71 -16.95 13.05
CA GLU A 286 10.35 -18.09 12.24
C GLU A 286 8.93 -17.94 11.63
N GLU A 287 7.95 -17.56 12.46
CA GLU A 287 6.58 -17.29 12.01
C GLU A 287 6.53 -16.13 11.01
N ALA A 288 7.32 -15.07 11.23
CA ALA A 288 7.42 -13.94 10.31
C ALA A 288 7.98 -14.35 8.94
N LEU A 289 9.07 -15.12 8.94
CA LEU A 289 9.70 -15.63 7.71
C LEU A 289 8.78 -16.61 6.97
N LYS A 290 8.09 -17.49 7.71
CA LYS A 290 7.09 -18.40 7.15
C LYS A 290 5.94 -17.62 6.49
N ALA A 291 5.38 -16.64 7.17
CA ALA A 291 4.28 -15.82 6.63
C ALA A 291 4.69 -15.10 5.33
N ARG A 292 5.90 -14.55 5.28
CA ARG A 292 6.46 -13.95 4.07
C ARG A 292 6.60 -14.97 2.94
N ALA A 293 7.16 -16.14 3.22
CA ALA A 293 7.34 -17.20 2.23
C ALA A 293 5.99 -17.72 1.69
N ASP A 294 4.98 -17.87 2.55
CA ASP A 294 3.65 -18.31 2.16
C ASP A 294 2.95 -17.25 1.25
N GLN A 295 3.06 -15.96 1.59
CA GLN A 295 2.54 -14.87 0.76
C GLN A 295 3.23 -14.82 -0.61
N GLN A 296 4.56 -14.91 -0.63
CA GLN A 296 5.33 -14.91 -1.87
C GLN A 296 4.97 -16.11 -2.75
N ARG A 297 4.89 -17.31 -2.18
CA ARG A 297 4.46 -18.52 -2.90
C ARG A 297 3.07 -18.37 -3.51
N TYR A 298 2.13 -17.75 -2.80
CA TYR A 298 0.81 -17.48 -3.35
C TYR A 298 0.86 -16.58 -4.59
N LEU A 299 1.64 -15.49 -4.54
CA LEU A 299 1.79 -14.57 -5.67
C LEU A 299 2.50 -15.23 -6.86
N GLU A 300 3.51 -16.05 -6.60
CA GLU A 300 4.21 -16.82 -7.64
C GLU A 300 3.30 -17.85 -8.31
N GLN A 301 2.46 -18.55 -7.54
CA GLN A 301 1.45 -19.46 -8.09
C GLN A 301 0.42 -18.73 -8.95
N LEU A 302 -0.01 -17.53 -8.54
CA LEU A 302 -0.89 -16.69 -9.37
C LEU A 302 -0.18 -16.27 -10.66
N ALA A 303 1.06 -15.82 -10.58
CA ALA A 303 1.85 -15.43 -11.75
C ALA A 303 1.95 -16.58 -12.75
N TRP A 304 2.29 -17.79 -12.28
CA TRP A 304 2.37 -18.98 -13.14
C TRP A 304 1.02 -19.29 -13.80
N ARG A 305 -0.07 -19.36 -13.02
CA ARG A 305 -1.40 -19.67 -13.57
C ARG A 305 -1.93 -18.65 -14.57
N LEU A 306 -1.55 -17.39 -14.41
CA LEU A 306 -1.97 -16.31 -15.30
C LEU A 306 -1.04 -16.16 -16.53
N SER A 307 0.16 -16.77 -16.51
CA SER A 307 1.07 -16.77 -17.67
C SER A 307 0.72 -17.83 -18.73
N ASP A 308 0.06 -18.92 -18.34
CA ASP A 308 -0.29 -20.04 -19.24
C ASP A 308 -1.41 -19.75 -20.25
N GLU A 309 -1.87 -18.49 -20.33
CA GLU A 309 -2.98 -18.05 -21.21
C GLU A 309 -2.49 -17.40 -22.51
N ASN A 310 -1.37 -17.83 -23.05
CA ASN A 310 -0.87 -17.34 -24.36
C ASN A 310 -1.21 -18.27 -25.50
#